data_400203adab68fa75635ead2e5a510be0
#
_entry.id   400203adab68fa75635ead2e5a510be0
#
_cell.length_a   1.000
_cell.length_b   1.000
_cell.length_c   1.000
_cell.angle_alpha   90.00
_cell.angle_beta   90.00
_cell.angle_gamma   90.00
#
_symmetry.space_group_name_H-M   'P 1'
#
loop_
_entity.id
_entity.type
_entity.pdbx_description
1 polymer ?
#
loop_
_entity_poly.entity_id
_entity_poly.type
_entity_poly.pdbx_seq_one_letter_code
_entity_poly.pdbx_strand_id
1 'polypeptide(L)'
;MGLCMVMGGSGAGKTEYIYRKIIELSMKEPDGRFFVVTPEQATMQAQKEIVRLHPNHGTMNIDVVSFERLAYRIFSELSIPQPEVLDDTGKNMILRKLAGEKKDELTMFSSHLNRPGFIGEIKSMLSELYQYGATPEDLKIQSAGDGVGQ
;
A
#
# COMPACT_ATOMS: atom_id res chain seq x y z
N MET A 1 -14.86 21.10 -2.63
CA MET A 1 -14.48 19.69 -2.44
C MET A 1 -15.42 19.08 -1.42
N GLY A 2 -16.09 17.96 -1.71
CA GLY A 2 -17.00 17.26 -0.80
C GLY A 2 -16.59 15.80 -0.68
N LEU A 3 -16.71 15.22 0.52
CA LEU A 3 -16.57 13.80 0.78
C LEU A 3 -17.96 13.18 0.87
N CYS A 4 -18.21 12.11 0.13
CA CYS A 4 -19.43 11.33 0.20
C CYS A 4 -19.10 9.93 0.71
N MET A 5 -19.72 9.52 1.82
CA MET A 5 -19.56 8.18 2.39
C MET A 5 -20.79 7.33 2.08
N VAL A 6 -20.58 6.13 1.53
CA VAL A 6 -21.64 5.15 1.25
C VAL A 6 -21.57 4.04 2.29
N MET A 7 -22.56 4.00 3.20
CA MET A 7 -22.61 3.04 4.29
C MET A 7 -23.72 2.00 4.07
N GLY A 8 -23.50 0.79 4.57
CA GLY A 8 -24.47 -0.31 4.50
C GLY A 8 -23.83 -1.66 4.81
N GLY A 9 -24.63 -2.67 5.12
CA GLY A 9 -24.19 -4.04 5.37
C GLY A 9 -23.55 -4.72 4.13
N SER A 10 -22.98 -5.90 4.31
CA SER A 10 -22.50 -6.71 3.19
C SER A 10 -23.67 -7.05 2.23
N GLY A 11 -23.44 -7.02 0.92
CA GLY A 11 -24.47 -7.29 -0.08
C GLY A 11 -25.50 -6.17 -0.31
N ALA A 12 -25.43 -5.04 0.38
CA ALA A 12 -26.39 -3.95 0.24
C ALA A 12 -26.29 -3.12 -1.07
N GLY A 13 -25.50 -3.57 -2.04
CA GLY A 13 -25.37 -2.88 -3.34
C GLY A 13 -24.48 -1.65 -3.37
N LYS A 14 -23.68 -1.38 -2.31
CA LYS A 14 -22.81 -0.19 -2.23
C LYS A 14 -21.89 -0.03 -3.44
N THR A 15 -21.25 -1.12 -3.84
CA THR A 15 -20.29 -1.12 -4.96
C THR A 15 -21.00 -0.78 -6.27
N GLU A 16 -22.15 -1.38 -6.53
CA GLU A 16 -22.95 -1.08 -7.73
C GLU A 16 -23.42 0.38 -7.74
N TYR A 17 -23.85 0.89 -6.59
CA TYR A 17 -24.24 2.30 -6.44
C TYR A 17 -23.08 3.23 -6.79
N ILE A 18 -21.87 2.96 -6.28
CA ILE A 18 -20.67 3.76 -6.57
C ILE A 18 -20.34 3.70 -8.07
N TYR A 19 -20.37 2.52 -8.69
CA TYR A 19 -20.09 2.39 -10.12
C TYR A 19 -21.10 3.11 -10.99
N ARG A 20 -22.40 3.00 -10.69
CA ARG A 20 -23.43 3.77 -11.40
C ARG A 20 -23.24 5.26 -11.23
N LYS A 21 -22.87 5.70 -10.04
CA LYS A 21 -22.66 7.12 -9.75
C LYS A 21 -21.46 7.69 -10.51
N ILE A 22 -20.34 6.96 -10.56
CA ILE A 22 -19.18 7.45 -11.31
C ILE A 22 -19.43 7.43 -12.82
N ILE A 23 -20.17 6.46 -13.34
CA ILE A 23 -20.60 6.41 -14.75
C ILE A 23 -21.48 7.62 -15.08
N GLU A 24 -22.46 7.93 -14.24
CA GLU A 24 -23.30 9.12 -14.41
C GLU A 24 -22.48 10.42 -14.46
N LEU A 25 -21.51 10.56 -13.56
CA LEU A 25 -20.64 11.73 -13.52
C LEU A 25 -19.71 11.79 -14.74
N SER A 26 -19.13 10.68 -15.16
CA SER A 26 -18.25 10.60 -16.33
C SER A 26 -18.96 10.97 -17.64
N MET A 27 -20.25 10.63 -17.74
CA MET A 27 -21.07 11.00 -18.88
C MET A 27 -21.48 12.48 -18.88
N LYS A 28 -21.62 13.10 -17.70
CA LYS A 28 -21.92 14.53 -17.56
C LYS A 28 -20.71 15.42 -17.83
N GLU A 29 -19.51 14.90 -17.52
CA GLU A 29 -18.25 15.62 -17.66
C GLU A 29 -17.27 14.79 -18.51
N PRO A 30 -17.46 14.79 -19.86
CA PRO A 30 -16.65 13.96 -20.78
C PRO A 30 -15.15 14.28 -20.75
N ASP A 31 -14.79 15.53 -20.48
CA ASP A 31 -13.41 15.99 -20.36
C ASP A 31 -12.81 15.76 -18.97
N GLY A 32 -13.64 15.38 -18.00
CA GLY A 32 -13.22 15.04 -16.64
C GLY A 32 -12.50 13.69 -16.59
N ARG A 33 -11.55 13.55 -15.67
CA ARG A 33 -10.87 12.25 -15.39
C ARG A 33 -11.36 11.72 -14.06
N PHE A 34 -11.81 10.47 -14.05
CA PHE A 34 -12.37 9.81 -12.89
C PHE A 34 -11.50 8.60 -12.52
N PHE A 35 -11.21 8.46 -11.24
CA PHE A 35 -10.43 7.33 -10.72
C PHE A 35 -11.29 6.48 -9.80
N VAL A 36 -11.28 5.16 -10.04
CA VAL A 36 -11.80 4.16 -9.13
C VAL A 36 -10.61 3.43 -8.52
N VAL A 37 -10.33 3.70 -7.25
CA VAL A 37 -9.22 3.06 -6.54
C VAL A 37 -9.74 1.81 -5.83
N THR A 38 -9.12 0.67 -6.14
CA THR A 38 -9.50 -0.64 -5.60
C THR A 38 -8.26 -1.40 -5.15
N PRO A 39 -8.39 -2.43 -4.29
CA PRO A 39 -7.29 -3.38 -4.07
C PRO A 39 -6.84 -4.02 -5.39
N GLU A 40 -5.54 -4.34 -5.53
CA GLU A 40 -4.96 -4.87 -6.78
C GLU A 40 -5.75 -6.07 -7.32
N GLN A 41 -6.13 -7.00 -6.45
CA GLN A 41 -6.88 -8.21 -6.83
C GLN A 41 -8.28 -7.92 -7.38
N ALA A 42 -8.86 -6.77 -7.02
CA ALA A 42 -10.22 -6.39 -7.41
C ALA A 42 -10.27 -5.50 -8.67
N THR A 43 -9.14 -4.97 -9.15
CA THR A 43 -9.08 -4.02 -10.27
C THR A 43 -9.73 -4.55 -11.54
N MET A 44 -9.39 -5.77 -11.94
CA MET A 44 -9.96 -6.37 -13.16
C MET A 44 -11.46 -6.60 -13.04
N GLN A 45 -11.93 -7.06 -11.88
CA GLN A 45 -13.35 -7.25 -11.64
C GLN A 45 -14.11 -5.92 -11.67
N ALA A 46 -13.59 -4.90 -11.00
CA ALA A 46 -14.17 -3.56 -11.01
C ALA A 46 -14.26 -2.99 -12.41
N GLN A 47 -13.21 -3.13 -13.21
CA GLN A 47 -13.18 -2.66 -14.60
C GLN A 47 -14.24 -3.37 -15.45
N LYS A 48 -14.36 -4.70 -15.35
CA LYS A 48 -15.39 -5.49 -16.06
C LYS A 48 -16.80 -5.04 -15.68
N GLU A 49 -17.06 -4.82 -14.39
CA GLU A 49 -18.38 -4.39 -13.92
C GLU A 49 -18.72 -2.97 -14.38
N ILE A 50 -17.78 -2.04 -14.35
CA ILE A 50 -17.99 -0.67 -14.85
C ILE A 50 -18.30 -0.70 -16.35
N VAL A 51 -17.52 -1.45 -17.14
CA VAL A 51 -17.79 -1.60 -18.59
C VAL A 51 -19.16 -2.23 -18.84
N ARG A 52 -19.54 -3.25 -18.07
CA ARG A 52 -20.86 -3.90 -18.17
C ARG A 52 -22.01 -2.94 -17.87
N LEU A 53 -21.83 -2.07 -16.86
CA LEU A 53 -22.85 -1.13 -16.42
C LEU A 53 -22.90 0.14 -17.29
N HIS A 54 -21.81 0.45 -17.99
CA HIS A 54 -21.73 1.64 -18.80
C HIS A 54 -22.59 1.52 -20.08
N PRO A 55 -23.46 2.48 -20.42
CA PRO A 55 -24.33 2.43 -21.60
C PRO A 55 -23.59 2.15 -22.91
N ASN A 56 -22.39 2.71 -23.05
CA ASN A 56 -21.56 2.58 -24.25
C ASN A 56 -20.60 1.36 -24.18
N HIS A 57 -20.68 0.53 -23.15
CA HIS A 57 -19.81 -0.63 -22.93
C HIS A 57 -18.31 -0.29 -23.05
N GLY A 58 -17.92 0.92 -22.63
CA GLY A 58 -16.54 1.41 -22.66
C GLY A 58 -16.31 2.46 -21.60
N THR A 59 -15.05 2.65 -21.22
CA THR A 59 -14.64 3.64 -20.24
C THR A 59 -13.53 4.49 -20.86
N MET A 60 -13.86 5.69 -21.33
CA MET A 60 -12.85 6.57 -21.93
C MET A 60 -12.16 7.48 -20.90
N ASN A 61 -12.89 7.89 -19.87
CA ASN A 61 -12.44 8.82 -18.85
C ASN A 61 -12.55 8.30 -17.42
N ILE A 62 -12.83 6.98 -17.24
CA ILE A 62 -12.82 6.30 -15.95
C ILE A 62 -11.64 5.33 -15.91
N ASP A 63 -10.68 5.57 -15.03
CA ASP A 63 -9.52 4.73 -14.81
C ASP A 63 -9.71 3.91 -13.52
N VAL A 64 -9.65 2.58 -13.63
CA VAL A 64 -9.65 1.69 -12.47
C VAL A 64 -8.21 1.32 -12.12
N VAL A 65 -7.76 1.72 -10.95
CA VAL A 65 -6.36 1.58 -10.54
C VAL A 65 -6.25 1.08 -9.10
N SER A 66 -5.14 0.44 -8.78
CA SER A 66 -4.75 0.22 -7.39
C SER A 66 -4.01 1.43 -6.83
N PHE A 67 -3.81 1.48 -5.51
CA PHE A 67 -3.00 2.54 -4.89
C PHE A 67 -1.58 2.57 -5.46
N GLU A 68 -0.99 1.42 -5.70
CA GLU A 68 0.35 1.32 -6.27
C GLU A 68 0.39 1.90 -7.69
N ARG A 69 -0.52 1.50 -8.56
CA ARG A 69 -0.62 2.05 -9.93
C ARG A 69 -0.90 3.54 -9.94
N LEU A 70 -1.74 4.02 -9.01
CA LEU A 70 -2.01 5.44 -8.86
C LEU A 70 -0.73 6.20 -8.45
N ALA A 71 0.05 5.67 -7.51
CA ALA A 71 1.32 6.26 -7.11
C ALA A 71 2.31 6.33 -8.27
N TYR A 72 2.51 5.25 -9.03
CA TYR A 72 3.38 5.24 -10.22
C TYR A 72 2.93 6.25 -11.26
N ARG A 73 1.64 6.40 -11.46
CA ARG A 73 1.10 7.39 -12.38
C ARG A 73 1.41 8.82 -11.92
N ILE A 74 1.23 9.12 -10.64
CA ILE A 74 1.58 10.42 -10.06
C ILE A 74 3.08 10.70 -10.25
N PHE A 75 3.96 9.73 -9.96
CA PHE A 75 5.40 9.88 -10.16
C PHE A 75 5.73 10.18 -11.63
N SER A 76 5.07 9.46 -12.55
CA SER A 76 5.26 9.67 -13.98
C SER A 76 4.78 11.05 -14.43
N GLU A 77 3.60 11.50 -14.01
CA GLU A 77 3.03 12.81 -14.38
C GLU A 77 3.86 13.97 -13.80
N LEU A 78 4.42 13.80 -12.60
CA LEU A 78 5.27 14.80 -11.94
C LEU A 78 6.75 14.68 -12.32
N SER A 79 7.12 13.74 -13.19
CA SER A 79 8.52 13.44 -13.55
C SER A 79 9.41 13.15 -12.33
N ILE A 80 8.83 12.57 -11.28
CA ILE A 80 9.57 12.15 -10.09
C ILE A 80 10.22 10.79 -10.40
N PRO A 81 11.52 10.61 -10.12
CA PRO A 81 12.17 9.32 -10.25
C PRO A 81 11.43 8.25 -9.46
N GLN A 82 11.10 7.14 -10.12
CA GLN A 82 10.43 6.03 -9.43
C GLN A 82 11.42 5.37 -8.46
N PRO A 83 11.03 5.19 -7.19
CA PRO A 83 11.87 4.47 -6.24
C PRO A 83 12.00 2.99 -6.66
N GLU A 84 13.20 2.43 -6.49
CA GLU A 84 13.36 0.99 -6.61
C GLU A 84 12.66 0.30 -5.45
N VAL A 85 11.64 -0.50 -5.76
CA VAL A 85 10.88 -1.25 -4.76
C VAL A 85 11.48 -2.64 -4.60
N LEU A 86 11.98 -2.92 -3.41
CA LEU A 86 12.48 -4.26 -3.05
C LEU A 86 11.30 -5.20 -2.78
N ASP A 87 11.33 -6.35 -3.41
CA ASP A 87 10.45 -7.45 -3.06
C ASP A 87 10.84 -8.08 -1.70
N ASP A 88 10.06 -9.02 -1.23
CA ASP A 88 10.31 -9.68 0.05
C ASP A 88 11.64 -10.45 0.07
N THR A 89 12.06 -10.98 -1.06
CA THR A 89 13.34 -11.68 -1.20
C THR A 89 14.49 -10.70 -1.10
N GLY A 90 14.43 -9.59 -1.82
CA GLY A 90 15.42 -8.52 -1.78
C GLY A 90 15.58 -7.93 -0.37
N LYS A 91 14.46 -7.67 0.33
CA LYS A 91 14.49 -7.23 1.72
C LYS A 91 15.19 -8.22 2.64
N ASN A 92 14.87 -9.51 2.53
CA ASN A 92 15.52 -10.56 3.31
C ASN A 92 17.02 -10.66 3.03
N MET A 93 17.44 -10.51 1.77
CA MET A 93 18.85 -10.55 1.40
C MET A 93 19.63 -9.38 2.00
N ILE A 94 19.08 -8.16 1.90
CA ILE A 94 19.69 -6.97 2.51
C ILE A 94 19.78 -7.10 4.02
N LEU A 95 18.71 -7.53 4.68
CA LEU A 95 18.70 -7.73 6.13
C LEU A 95 19.73 -8.77 6.57
N ARG A 96 19.89 -9.89 5.84
CA ARG A 96 20.93 -10.88 6.12
C ARG A 96 22.32 -10.30 5.97
N LYS A 97 22.56 -9.52 4.91
CA LYS A 97 23.85 -8.88 4.71
C LYS A 97 24.18 -7.91 5.84
N LEU A 98 23.26 -7.01 6.18
CA LEU A 98 23.42 -6.04 7.26
C LEU A 98 23.63 -6.73 8.61
N ALA A 99 22.85 -7.79 8.91
CA ALA A 99 22.99 -8.56 10.13
C ALA A 99 24.38 -9.26 10.23
N GLY A 100 24.93 -9.72 9.11
CA GLY A 100 26.26 -10.26 9.03
C GLY A 100 27.35 -9.22 9.27
N GLU A 101 27.23 -8.04 8.66
CA GLU A 101 28.17 -6.93 8.81
C GLU A 101 28.14 -6.34 10.22
N LYS A 102 26.98 -6.35 10.88
CA LYS A 102 26.75 -5.78 12.22
C LYS A 102 26.72 -6.82 13.34
N LYS A 103 27.19 -8.03 13.09
CA LYS A 103 27.10 -9.14 14.03
C LYS A 103 27.71 -8.83 15.40
N ASP A 104 28.82 -8.09 15.44
CA ASP A 104 29.53 -7.75 16.68
C ASP A 104 28.80 -6.65 17.47
N GLU A 105 28.00 -5.84 16.81
CA GLU A 105 27.15 -4.81 17.42
C GLU A 105 25.83 -5.42 17.94
N LEU A 106 25.34 -6.50 17.32
CA LEU A 106 24.08 -7.17 17.63
C LEU A 106 24.26 -8.28 18.70
N THR A 107 24.88 -7.92 19.83
CA THR A 107 25.25 -8.90 20.89
C THR A 107 24.10 -9.75 21.38
N MET A 108 22.92 -9.16 21.60
CA MET A 108 21.71 -9.88 22.07
C MET A 108 21.11 -10.82 21.00
N PHE A 109 21.30 -10.53 19.72
CA PHE A 109 20.68 -11.25 18.62
C PHE A 109 21.65 -12.16 17.87
N SER A 110 22.95 -12.08 18.15
CA SER A 110 24.01 -12.79 17.39
C SER A 110 23.76 -14.31 17.31
N SER A 111 23.26 -14.93 18.37
CA SER A 111 22.91 -16.36 18.40
C SER A 111 21.65 -16.72 17.60
N HIS A 112 20.79 -15.74 17.31
CA HIS A 112 19.51 -15.94 16.64
C HIS A 112 19.58 -15.65 15.13
N LEU A 113 20.60 -14.92 14.67
CA LEU A 113 20.76 -14.54 13.27
C LEU A 113 20.78 -15.72 12.30
N ASN A 114 21.27 -16.87 12.76
CA ASN A 114 21.33 -18.10 11.96
C ASN A 114 20.07 -18.99 12.06
N ARG A 115 19.08 -18.61 12.88
CA ARG A 115 17.86 -19.41 13.00
C ARG A 115 16.99 -19.23 11.75
N PRO A 116 16.45 -20.31 11.18
CA PRO A 116 15.48 -20.23 10.11
C PRO A 116 14.28 -19.36 10.52
N GLY A 117 13.88 -18.43 9.67
CA GLY A 117 12.72 -17.55 9.92
C GLY A 117 13.03 -16.24 10.65
N PHE A 118 14.09 -16.16 11.47
CA PHE A 118 14.38 -14.97 12.27
C PHE A 118 14.50 -13.66 11.45
N ILE A 119 15.20 -13.71 10.32
CA ILE A 119 15.29 -12.56 9.41
C ILE A 119 13.91 -12.17 8.85
N GLY A 120 13.04 -13.15 8.60
CA GLY A 120 11.66 -12.91 8.18
C GLY A 120 10.82 -12.21 9.24
N GLU A 121 11.01 -12.59 10.51
CA GLU A 121 10.35 -11.92 11.65
C GLU A 121 10.82 -10.47 11.80
N ILE A 122 12.13 -10.23 11.72
CA ILE A 122 12.69 -8.86 11.71
C ILE A 122 12.13 -8.06 10.54
N LYS A 123 12.07 -8.62 9.33
CA LYS A 123 11.48 -7.96 8.17
C LYS A 123 10.03 -7.55 8.44
N SER A 124 9.24 -8.45 9.02
CA SER A 124 7.83 -8.19 9.32
C SER A 124 7.67 -7.09 10.36
N MET A 125 8.45 -7.13 11.43
CA MET A 125 8.48 -6.09 12.45
C MET A 125 8.88 -4.72 11.88
N LEU A 126 9.93 -4.65 11.07
CA LEU A 126 10.34 -3.42 10.42
C LEU A 126 9.26 -2.88 9.48
N SER A 127 8.60 -3.76 8.72
CA SER A 127 7.51 -3.36 7.83
C SER A 127 6.34 -2.77 8.61
N GLU A 128 6.01 -3.34 9.77
CA GLU A 128 4.98 -2.83 10.66
C GLU A 128 5.36 -1.47 11.25
N LEU A 129 6.60 -1.30 11.73
CA LEU A 129 7.09 -0.02 12.24
C LEU A 129 7.01 1.08 11.17
N TYR A 130 7.42 0.80 9.95
CA TYR A 130 7.30 1.75 8.84
C TYR A 130 5.84 2.07 8.49
N GLN A 131 4.94 1.10 8.60
CA GLN A 131 3.51 1.32 8.36
C GLN A 131 2.90 2.30 9.38
N TYR A 132 3.39 2.26 10.63
CA TYR A 132 2.99 3.20 11.68
C TYR A 132 3.80 4.51 11.68
N GLY A 133 4.72 4.68 10.73
CA GLY A 133 5.55 5.88 10.63
C GLY A 133 6.61 6.00 11.75
N ALA A 134 6.91 4.89 12.44
CA ALA A 134 7.92 4.89 13.50
C ALA A 134 9.32 5.11 12.91
N THR A 135 10.07 6.03 13.52
CA THR A 135 11.45 6.35 13.14
C THR A 135 12.45 5.62 14.07
N PRO A 136 13.72 5.45 13.65
CA PRO A 136 14.75 4.93 14.53
C PRO A 136 14.93 5.74 15.83
N GLU A 137 14.65 7.04 15.77
CA GLU A 137 14.71 7.96 16.91
C GLU A 137 13.63 7.66 17.94
N ASP A 138 12.41 7.37 17.49
CA ASP A 138 11.29 6.98 18.35
C ASP A 138 11.62 5.71 19.14
N LEU A 139 12.25 4.73 18.49
CA LEU A 139 12.66 3.48 19.14
C LEU A 139 13.75 3.68 20.18
N LYS A 140 14.68 4.61 19.95
CA LYS A 140 15.72 4.97 20.93
C LYS A 140 15.14 5.64 22.18
N ILE A 141 14.14 6.49 22.01
CA ILE A 141 13.47 7.17 23.12
C ILE A 141 12.73 6.17 24.00
N GLN A 142 12.02 5.20 23.41
CA GLN A 142 11.33 4.14 24.15
C GLN A 142 12.31 3.27 24.94
N SER A 143 13.41 2.84 24.32
CA SER A 143 14.41 2.01 25.00
C SER A 143 15.12 2.72 26.15
N ALA A 144 15.24 4.05 26.11
CA ALA A 144 15.78 4.86 27.19
C ALA A 144 14.77 5.09 28.34
N GLY A 145 13.45 5.03 28.03
CA GLY A 145 12.37 5.19 29.01
C GLY A 145 12.14 3.94 29.88
N ASP A 146 12.34 2.76 29.32
CA ASP A 146 12.17 1.47 30.03
C ASP A 146 13.32 1.12 30.99
N GLY A 147 14.43 1.89 30.95
CA GLY A 147 15.60 1.71 31.81
C GLY A 147 15.51 2.32 33.22
N VAL A 148 14.39 2.95 33.60
CA VAL A 148 14.18 3.61 34.89
C VAL A 148 13.13 2.88 35.75
N GLY A 149 13.27 1.56 35.85
CA GLY A 149 12.37 0.73 36.65
C GLY A 149 13.04 -0.55 37.16
N GLN A 150 14.13 -0.40 37.95
CA GLN A 150 14.60 -1.42 38.91
C GLN A 150 14.98 -0.75 40.23
#